data_dae6dffc78e4c3bbaf6b487b9e9ef204
#
_entry.id   dae6dffc78e4c3bbaf6b487b9e9ef204
#
_cell.length_a   1.000
_cell.length_b   1.000
_cell.length_c   1.000
_cell.angle_alpha   90.00
_cell.angle_beta   90.00
_cell.angle_gamma   90.00
#
_symmetry.space_group_name_H-M   'P 1'
#
loop_
_entity.id
_entity.type
_entity.pdbx_description
1 polymer ?
#
loop_
_entity_poly.entity_id
_entity_poly.type
_entity_poly.pdbx_seq_one_letter_code
_entity_poly.pdbx_strand_id
1 'polypeptide(L)'
;TLGGSESQVTQDVEYIRHKGRAIGLQLNDMKCEFISKSAVSTNPAFVKFNHLSIVEAELLGAPLTVGAAMDTALTRRCDDLARAASRLGSIAAHDALVLLKASFSAPKLTHTLRSSPCCGHAALEKFDELLRECVSSITNTDLTDIQWIQASLPVRNGGLGVRRVSSLAPSAFLASAAGTRDLQDMILSKCDASIDSAVDNILVQWTKAHDQSGALPPVGLSSTKQSEWDKPCIADDVARLYASLPDIHDQARLLAVSAPHSGDWLHALPISSCGLRLDDEAVRVAVGLRLGAKLCEPHQCPCGAKVDPEGTHGLACRRSAGRITRHRALNDLVWRALGRANIPAVKEPVGLLRADGKRPDGLTLIPWQAGKCMTWDVTATDTLAESYLLATSSSAGAAAESAAERKELKYQSLVLTHTFIPLAFETLGPINSKGTVFLNQLGRRISTCTNDMRETSFLFQRLSLTIQRFNAVCVNGSFCFNTADFDS
;
A
#
# COMPACT_ATOMS: atom_id res chain seq x y z
N THR A 1 -14.40 -0.74 -34.55
CA THR A 1 -13.52 -1.84 -34.98
C THR A 1 -14.36 -2.90 -35.66
N LEU A 2 -13.93 -3.39 -36.81
CA LEU A 2 -14.53 -4.49 -37.56
C LEU A 2 -13.54 -5.64 -37.57
N GLY A 3 -14.03 -6.88 -37.50
CA GLY A 3 -13.20 -8.07 -37.55
C GLY A 3 -13.92 -9.17 -38.34
N GLY A 4 -13.15 -9.95 -39.10
CA GLY A 4 -13.69 -11.04 -39.91
C GLY A 4 -12.84 -11.33 -41.15
N SER A 5 -13.40 -12.11 -42.11
CA SER A 5 -12.77 -12.29 -43.41
C SER A 5 -12.72 -10.97 -44.21
N GLU A 6 -11.76 -10.84 -45.12
CA GLU A 6 -11.62 -9.61 -45.94
C GLU A 6 -12.93 -9.28 -46.69
N SER A 7 -13.64 -10.28 -47.20
CA SER A 7 -14.93 -10.09 -47.88
C SER A 7 -16.00 -9.55 -46.94
N GLN A 8 -16.11 -10.08 -45.74
CA GLN A 8 -17.07 -9.60 -44.72
C GLN A 8 -16.78 -8.16 -44.35
N VAL A 9 -15.54 -7.86 -43.98
CA VAL A 9 -15.12 -6.49 -43.57
C VAL A 9 -15.32 -5.49 -44.72
N THR A 10 -15.12 -5.89 -45.99
CA THR A 10 -15.41 -5.07 -47.15
C THR A 10 -16.89 -4.68 -47.21
N GLN A 11 -17.79 -5.67 -47.08
CA GLN A 11 -19.23 -5.42 -47.06
C GLN A 11 -19.66 -4.50 -45.92
N ASP A 12 -19.09 -4.68 -44.74
CA ASP A 12 -19.39 -3.86 -43.57
C ASP A 12 -18.91 -2.42 -43.76
N VAL A 13 -17.70 -2.20 -44.32
CA VAL A 13 -17.18 -0.88 -44.61
C VAL A 13 -18.04 -0.15 -45.66
N GLU A 14 -18.45 -0.85 -46.73
CA GLU A 14 -19.33 -0.28 -47.75
C GLU A 14 -20.70 0.08 -47.17
N TYR A 15 -21.27 -0.78 -46.35
CA TYR A 15 -22.51 -0.51 -45.63
C TYR A 15 -22.38 0.73 -44.71
N ILE A 16 -21.30 0.86 -43.94
CA ILE A 16 -21.03 2.03 -43.08
C ILE A 16 -20.89 3.29 -43.93
N ARG A 17 -20.17 3.22 -45.06
CA ARG A 17 -20.05 4.38 -45.99
C ARG A 17 -21.40 4.82 -46.55
N HIS A 18 -22.22 3.85 -46.93
CA HIS A 18 -23.56 4.12 -47.47
C HIS A 18 -24.48 4.76 -46.42
N LYS A 19 -24.60 4.13 -45.24
CA LYS A 19 -25.47 4.63 -44.17
C LYS A 19 -24.93 5.93 -43.54
N GLY A 20 -23.62 6.10 -43.42
CA GLY A 20 -23.01 7.33 -42.93
C GLY A 20 -23.36 8.53 -43.81
N ARG A 21 -23.28 8.38 -45.13
CA ARG A 21 -23.66 9.45 -46.06
C ARG A 21 -25.11 9.91 -45.89
N ALA A 22 -26.01 8.99 -45.59
CA ALA A 22 -27.42 9.31 -45.39
C ALA A 22 -27.70 10.21 -44.17
N ILE A 23 -26.75 10.26 -43.21
CA ILE A 23 -26.81 11.07 -41.99
C ILE A 23 -25.72 12.15 -41.94
N GLY A 24 -25.09 12.45 -43.10
CA GLY A 24 -24.10 13.51 -43.26
C GLY A 24 -22.70 13.16 -42.73
N LEU A 25 -22.40 11.89 -42.43
CA LEU A 25 -21.08 11.43 -42.00
C LEU A 25 -20.28 10.85 -43.16
N GLN A 26 -18.98 11.13 -43.18
CA GLN A 26 -18.03 10.57 -44.15
C GLN A 26 -16.93 9.81 -43.39
N LEU A 27 -16.65 8.58 -43.82
CA LEU A 27 -15.52 7.82 -43.35
C LEU A 27 -14.22 8.48 -43.81
N ASN A 28 -13.31 8.74 -42.88
CA ASN A 28 -11.98 9.27 -43.22
C ASN A 28 -11.02 8.08 -43.42
N ASP A 29 -10.87 7.66 -44.66
CA ASP A 29 -10.07 6.50 -45.04
C ASP A 29 -8.61 6.60 -44.58
N MET A 30 -8.03 7.81 -44.57
CA MET A 30 -6.65 8.07 -44.14
C MET A 30 -6.41 7.91 -42.65
N LYS A 31 -7.50 7.86 -41.85
CA LYS A 31 -7.47 7.58 -40.40
C LYS A 31 -7.90 6.16 -40.05
N CYS A 32 -8.29 5.38 -41.06
CA CYS A 32 -8.63 3.98 -40.88
C CYS A 32 -7.36 3.14 -40.98
N GLU A 33 -7.26 2.17 -40.07
CA GLU A 33 -6.17 1.20 -40.03
C GLU A 33 -6.68 -0.15 -40.50
N PHE A 34 -5.87 -0.81 -41.35
CA PHE A 34 -6.10 -2.16 -41.80
C PHE A 34 -5.02 -3.09 -41.28
N ILE A 35 -5.42 -4.07 -40.48
CA ILE A 35 -4.52 -5.02 -39.84
C ILE A 35 -4.84 -6.41 -40.37
N SER A 36 -3.85 -7.10 -40.92
CA SER A 36 -3.99 -8.47 -41.43
C SER A 36 -2.76 -9.33 -41.11
N LYS A 37 -2.99 -10.65 -40.95
CA LYS A 37 -1.90 -11.64 -40.87
C LYS A 37 -1.27 -11.90 -42.22
N SER A 38 -1.99 -11.64 -43.33
CA SER A 38 -1.53 -11.83 -44.73
C SER A 38 -0.87 -10.55 -45.24
N ALA A 39 -0.16 -10.66 -46.36
CA ALA A 39 0.43 -9.54 -47.03
C ALA A 39 -0.62 -8.42 -47.35
N VAL A 40 -0.14 -7.25 -47.72
CA VAL A 40 -0.93 -6.05 -48.04
C VAL A 40 -2.14 -6.39 -48.89
N SER A 41 -3.35 -6.02 -48.44
CA SER A 41 -4.55 -6.20 -49.26
C SER A 41 -4.51 -5.33 -50.49
N THR A 42 -4.81 -5.90 -51.62
CA THR A 42 -4.99 -5.18 -52.92
C THR A 42 -6.43 -4.74 -53.16
N ASN A 43 -7.31 -4.97 -52.16
CA ASN A 43 -8.73 -4.66 -52.24
C ASN A 43 -8.93 -3.11 -52.35
N PRO A 44 -9.64 -2.62 -53.37
CA PRO A 44 -9.88 -1.18 -53.56
C PRO A 44 -10.54 -0.49 -52.34
N ALA A 45 -11.29 -1.23 -51.54
CA ALA A 45 -11.95 -0.73 -50.34
C ALA A 45 -10.96 -0.24 -49.28
N PHE A 46 -9.75 -0.82 -49.24
CA PHE A 46 -8.75 -0.57 -48.20
C PHE A 46 -7.47 0.10 -48.69
N VAL A 47 -7.34 0.37 -49.99
CA VAL A 47 -6.12 0.97 -50.57
C VAL A 47 -5.70 2.28 -49.91
N LYS A 48 -6.67 3.07 -49.42
CA LYS A 48 -6.41 4.36 -48.76
C LYS A 48 -6.25 4.23 -47.25
N PHE A 49 -6.44 3.04 -46.66
CA PHE A 49 -6.26 2.82 -45.24
C PHE A 49 -4.78 2.73 -44.92
N ASN A 50 -4.43 3.03 -43.68
CA ASN A 50 -3.10 2.80 -43.16
C ASN A 50 -2.92 1.30 -42.88
N HIS A 51 -2.03 0.64 -43.61
CA HIS A 51 -1.76 -0.79 -43.48
C HIS A 51 -0.72 -1.00 -42.39
N LEU A 52 -1.09 -1.72 -41.35
CA LEU A 52 -0.22 -2.06 -40.20
C LEU A 52 -0.02 -3.57 -40.16
N SER A 53 1.21 -3.96 -39.84
CA SER A 53 1.48 -5.34 -39.42
C SER A 53 0.89 -5.61 -38.02
N ILE A 54 0.59 -6.87 -37.72
CA ILE A 54 0.00 -7.25 -36.41
C ILE A 54 0.91 -6.86 -35.22
N VAL A 55 2.24 -6.81 -35.43
CA VAL A 55 3.22 -6.45 -34.40
C VAL A 55 3.34 -4.93 -34.15
N GLU A 56 2.80 -4.12 -35.10
CA GLU A 56 2.72 -2.65 -34.99
C GLU A 56 1.34 -2.18 -34.57
N ALA A 57 0.38 -3.11 -34.47
CA ALA A 57 -1.02 -2.78 -34.27
C ALA A 57 -1.36 -2.55 -32.81
N GLU A 58 -2.12 -1.49 -32.57
CA GLU A 58 -2.73 -1.16 -31.28
C GLU A 58 -4.25 -1.11 -31.38
N LEU A 59 -4.94 -1.55 -30.37
CA LEU A 59 -6.38 -1.40 -30.23
C LEU A 59 -6.69 -0.65 -28.93
N LEU A 60 -7.37 0.50 -29.04
CA LEU A 60 -7.68 1.36 -27.91
C LEU A 60 -6.45 1.73 -27.06
N GLY A 61 -5.29 1.91 -27.69
CA GLY A 61 -4.02 2.23 -27.04
C GLY A 61 -3.36 1.06 -26.31
N ALA A 62 -3.75 -0.18 -26.64
CA ALA A 62 -3.10 -1.40 -26.17
C ALA A 62 -2.52 -2.18 -27.36
N PRO A 63 -1.22 -2.54 -27.33
CA PRO A 63 -0.61 -3.40 -28.33
C PRO A 63 -1.32 -4.77 -28.40
N LEU A 64 -1.58 -5.27 -29.61
CA LEU A 64 -2.31 -6.54 -29.80
C LEU A 64 -1.42 -7.75 -29.57
N THR A 65 -0.15 -7.67 -29.90
CA THR A 65 0.81 -8.79 -29.79
C THR A 65 2.16 -8.29 -29.29
N VAL A 66 3.03 -9.23 -28.93
CA VAL A 66 4.46 -8.92 -28.69
C VAL A 66 5.10 -8.45 -30.00
N GLY A 67 5.85 -7.34 -29.95
CA GLY A 67 6.54 -6.74 -31.09
C GLY A 67 6.71 -5.23 -30.95
N ALA A 68 6.93 -4.54 -32.08
CA ALA A 68 7.32 -3.13 -32.11
C ALA A 68 6.34 -2.17 -31.36
N ALA A 69 5.03 -2.40 -31.49
CA ALA A 69 4.03 -1.61 -30.74
C ALA A 69 4.17 -1.82 -29.23
N MET A 70 4.38 -3.06 -28.78
CA MET A 70 4.60 -3.37 -27.36
C MET A 70 5.87 -2.71 -26.83
N ASP A 71 6.99 -2.85 -27.55
CA ASP A 71 8.27 -2.24 -27.20
C ASP A 71 8.12 -0.72 -27.03
N THR A 72 7.47 -0.09 -28.02
CA THR A 72 7.21 1.35 -28.01
C THR A 72 6.32 1.78 -26.85
N ALA A 73 5.21 1.08 -26.63
CA ALA A 73 4.26 1.40 -25.58
C ALA A 73 4.89 1.27 -24.17
N LEU A 74 5.63 0.19 -23.92
CA LEU A 74 6.26 -0.04 -22.60
C LEU A 74 7.46 0.90 -22.38
N THR A 75 8.30 1.13 -23.40
CA THR A 75 9.40 2.11 -23.32
C THR A 75 8.87 3.50 -22.98
N ARG A 76 7.80 3.95 -23.65
CA ARG A 76 7.14 5.22 -23.32
C ARG A 76 6.70 5.30 -21.87
N ARG A 77 6.23 4.20 -21.26
CA ARG A 77 5.86 4.18 -19.84
C ARG A 77 7.07 4.29 -18.92
N CYS A 78 8.18 3.67 -19.27
CA CYS A 78 9.46 3.87 -18.56
C CYS A 78 9.90 5.34 -18.61
N ASP A 79 9.84 5.97 -19.78
CA ASP A 79 10.21 7.38 -19.95
C ASP A 79 9.27 8.32 -19.19
N ASP A 80 7.95 8.01 -19.18
CA ASP A 80 6.96 8.74 -18.40
C ASP A 80 7.29 8.68 -16.90
N LEU A 81 7.66 7.49 -16.39
CA LEU A 81 8.04 7.32 -14.99
C LEU A 81 9.34 8.05 -14.66
N ALA A 82 10.37 7.96 -15.50
CA ALA A 82 11.64 8.66 -15.30
C ALA A 82 11.44 10.19 -15.22
N ARG A 83 10.59 10.76 -16.12
CA ARG A 83 10.21 12.18 -16.02
C ARG A 83 9.42 12.52 -14.77
N ALA A 84 8.54 11.63 -14.34
CA ALA A 84 7.77 11.83 -13.11
C ALA A 84 8.69 11.76 -11.88
N ALA A 85 9.62 10.80 -11.82
CA ALA A 85 10.58 10.63 -10.72
C ALA A 85 11.39 11.90 -10.47
N SER A 86 11.92 12.52 -11.54
CA SER A 86 12.65 13.80 -11.45
C SER A 86 11.80 14.92 -10.82
N ARG A 87 10.50 14.97 -11.10
CA ARG A 87 9.59 15.99 -10.55
C ARG A 87 9.15 15.65 -9.13
N LEU A 88 8.95 14.37 -8.83
CA LEU A 88 8.57 13.90 -7.49
C LEU A 88 9.66 14.20 -6.46
N GLY A 89 10.95 14.16 -6.84
CA GLY A 89 12.07 14.53 -5.98
C GLY A 89 12.10 16.02 -5.57
N SER A 90 11.30 16.89 -6.20
CA SER A 90 11.24 18.33 -5.88
C SER A 90 10.04 18.73 -5.01
N ILE A 91 9.23 17.78 -4.58
CA ILE A 91 8.09 18.01 -3.68
C ILE A 91 8.28 17.21 -2.39
N ALA A 92 7.51 17.56 -1.34
CA ALA A 92 7.60 16.87 -0.06
C ALA A 92 7.39 15.36 -0.19
N ALA A 93 8.19 14.58 0.51
CA ALA A 93 8.27 13.11 0.39
C ALA A 93 6.92 12.41 0.59
N HIS A 94 6.07 12.90 1.50
CA HIS A 94 4.74 12.30 1.73
C HIS A 94 3.83 12.50 0.51
N ASP A 95 3.80 13.69 -0.07
CA ASP A 95 3.04 13.98 -1.29
C ASP A 95 3.57 13.14 -2.46
N ALA A 96 4.90 13.08 -2.63
CA ALA A 96 5.57 12.31 -3.66
C ALA A 96 5.25 10.81 -3.58
N LEU A 97 5.30 10.23 -2.37
CA LEU A 97 5.00 8.81 -2.16
C LEU A 97 3.53 8.47 -2.47
N VAL A 98 2.59 9.33 -2.08
CA VAL A 98 1.16 9.15 -2.40
C VAL A 98 0.94 9.24 -3.90
N LEU A 99 1.51 10.23 -4.59
CA LEU A 99 1.38 10.39 -6.04
C LEU A 99 2.04 9.23 -6.79
N LEU A 100 3.23 8.80 -6.38
CA LEU A 100 3.89 7.64 -6.97
C LEU A 100 2.99 6.41 -6.88
N LYS A 101 2.49 6.10 -5.69
CA LYS A 101 1.65 4.92 -5.47
C LYS A 101 0.33 4.99 -6.23
N ALA A 102 -0.35 6.14 -6.22
CA ALA A 102 -1.70 6.27 -6.76
C ALA A 102 -1.75 6.46 -8.29
N SER A 103 -0.67 7.01 -8.91
CA SER A 103 -0.74 7.47 -10.29
C SER A 103 0.42 7.02 -11.18
N PHE A 104 1.63 6.94 -10.65
CA PHE A 104 2.83 6.74 -11.49
C PHE A 104 3.42 5.33 -11.44
N SER A 105 3.02 4.49 -10.47
CA SER A 105 3.42 3.09 -10.38
C SER A 105 2.51 2.17 -11.22
N ALA A 106 2.18 0.99 -10.73
CA ALA A 106 1.33 0.02 -11.42
C ALA A 106 0.03 0.59 -12.05
N PRO A 107 -0.66 1.61 -11.47
CA PRO A 107 -1.84 2.20 -12.13
C PRO A 107 -1.56 2.72 -13.55
N LYS A 108 -0.34 3.22 -13.81
CA LYS A 108 0.06 3.75 -15.13
C LYS A 108 0.10 2.69 -16.21
N LEU A 109 0.38 1.42 -15.84
CA LEU A 109 0.45 0.29 -16.76
C LEU A 109 -0.79 -0.62 -16.71
N THR A 110 -1.70 -0.44 -15.77
CA THR A 110 -2.82 -1.38 -15.54
C THR A 110 -3.59 -1.70 -16.83
N HIS A 111 -3.82 -0.72 -17.70
CA HIS A 111 -4.48 -0.94 -18.98
C HIS A 111 -3.69 -1.92 -19.85
N THR A 112 -2.41 -1.65 -20.10
CA THR A 112 -1.54 -2.51 -20.91
C THR A 112 -1.40 -3.90 -20.28
N LEU A 113 -1.20 -3.99 -18.96
CA LEU A 113 -1.07 -5.28 -18.26
C LEU A 113 -2.33 -6.15 -18.39
N ARG A 114 -3.51 -5.55 -18.51
CA ARG A 114 -4.78 -6.26 -18.64
C ARG A 114 -5.15 -6.62 -20.07
N SER A 115 -4.68 -5.82 -21.04
CA SER A 115 -5.14 -5.90 -22.44
C SER A 115 -4.12 -6.54 -23.36
N SER A 116 -2.85 -6.64 -22.96
CA SER A 116 -1.77 -7.09 -23.83
C SER A 116 -0.92 -8.19 -23.18
N PRO A 117 -0.46 -9.18 -23.92
CA PRO A 117 0.35 -10.29 -23.40
C PRO A 117 1.80 -9.87 -23.17
N CYS A 118 2.03 -8.91 -22.25
CA CYS A 118 3.34 -8.33 -21.97
C CYS A 118 4.12 -9.04 -20.86
N CYS A 119 3.64 -10.18 -20.36
CA CYS A 119 4.31 -10.94 -19.31
C CYS A 119 5.73 -11.35 -19.73
N GLY A 120 6.71 -11.12 -18.84
CA GLY A 120 8.12 -11.42 -19.10
C GLY A 120 8.84 -10.43 -20.02
N HIS A 121 8.23 -9.33 -20.38
CA HIS A 121 8.86 -8.30 -21.21
C HIS A 121 9.89 -7.51 -20.40
N ALA A 122 11.13 -7.36 -20.92
CA ALA A 122 12.25 -6.71 -20.21
C ALA A 122 11.96 -5.26 -19.77
N ALA A 123 11.12 -4.53 -20.50
CA ALA A 123 10.71 -3.19 -20.09
C ALA A 123 9.90 -3.16 -18.78
N LEU A 124 9.24 -4.24 -18.37
CA LEU A 124 8.55 -4.30 -17.08
C LEU A 124 9.57 -4.36 -15.92
N GLU A 125 10.65 -5.11 -16.09
CA GLU A 125 11.75 -5.15 -15.10
C GLU A 125 12.44 -3.79 -15.00
N LYS A 126 12.72 -3.17 -16.16
CA LYS A 126 13.27 -1.80 -16.20
C LYS A 126 12.34 -0.79 -15.50
N PHE A 127 11.03 -0.94 -15.66
CA PHE A 127 10.06 -0.09 -14.96
C PHE A 127 10.12 -0.31 -13.44
N ASP A 128 10.28 -1.55 -12.99
CA ASP A 128 10.40 -1.89 -11.57
C ASP A 128 11.72 -1.35 -10.96
N GLU A 129 12.81 -1.35 -11.71
CA GLU A 129 14.08 -0.69 -11.31
C GLU A 129 13.90 0.81 -11.13
N LEU A 130 13.28 1.49 -12.10
CA LEU A 130 12.95 2.93 -12.00
C LEU A 130 12.02 3.23 -10.81
N LEU A 131 11.07 2.34 -10.50
CA LEU A 131 10.22 2.47 -9.31
C LEU A 131 11.05 2.36 -8.02
N ARG A 132 11.97 1.41 -7.95
CA ARG A 132 12.88 1.24 -6.81
C ARG A 132 13.72 2.50 -6.59
N GLU A 133 14.36 2.99 -7.65
CA GLU A 133 15.15 4.23 -7.61
C GLU A 133 14.29 5.42 -7.16
N CYS A 134 13.07 5.53 -7.67
CA CYS A 134 12.15 6.60 -7.31
C CYS A 134 11.75 6.52 -5.83
N VAL A 135 11.43 5.35 -5.31
CA VAL A 135 11.13 5.15 -3.87
C VAL A 135 12.35 5.52 -3.03
N SER A 136 13.56 5.02 -3.39
CA SER A 136 14.81 5.33 -2.68
C SER A 136 15.08 6.84 -2.65
N SER A 137 14.91 7.52 -3.77
CA SER A 137 15.08 8.98 -3.87
C SER A 137 14.08 9.76 -3.02
N ILE A 138 12.77 9.42 -3.10
CA ILE A 138 11.70 10.10 -2.34
C ILE A 138 11.91 9.94 -0.83
N THR A 139 12.32 8.75 -0.40
CA THR A 139 12.43 8.40 1.02
C THR A 139 13.84 8.58 1.57
N ASN A 140 14.79 8.96 0.73
CA ASN A 140 16.21 9.04 1.06
C ASN A 140 16.71 7.77 1.81
N THR A 141 16.42 6.60 1.23
CA THR A 141 16.80 5.29 1.79
C THR A 141 17.37 4.40 0.71
N ASP A 142 18.49 3.77 0.97
CA ASP A 142 19.04 2.74 0.08
C ASP A 142 18.36 1.40 0.39
N LEU A 143 17.66 0.86 -0.62
CA LEU A 143 16.95 -0.39 -0.47
C LEU A 143 17.75 -1.57 -1.03
N THR A 144 18.03 -2.57 -0.20
CA THR A 144 18.51 -3.88 -0.65
C THR A 144 17.44 -4.61 -1.47
N ASP A 145 17.81 -5.69 -2.16
CA ASP A 145 16.85 -6.47 -2.94
C ASP A 145 15.72 -7.04 -2.07
N ILE A 146 16.03 -7.49 -0.87
CA ILE A 146 15.04 -8.00 0.09
C ILE A 146 14.12 -6.89 0.57
N GLN A 147 14.65 -5.71 0.88
CA GLN A 147 13.85 -4.55 1.27
C GLN A 147 12.97 -4.05 0.11
N TRP A 148 13.45 -4.13 -1.14
CA TRP A 148 12.65 -3.83 -2.32
C TRP A 148 11.50 -4.83 -2.51
N ILE A 149 11.75 -6.13 -2.31
CA ILE A 149 10.68 -7.13 -2.31
C ILE A 149 9.62 -6.77 -1.26
N GLN A 150 10.04 -6.46 -0.03
CA GLN A 150 9.12 -6.02 1.03
C GLN A 150 8.38 -4.74 0.65
N ALA A 151 9.07 -3.70 0.19
CA ALA A 151 8.47 -2.41 -0.20
C ALA A 151 7.37 -2.59 -1.26
N SER A 152 7.58 -3.55 -2.17
CA SER A 152 6.63 -3.84 -3.25
C SER A 152 5.42 -4.69 -2.84
N LEU A 153 5.37 -5.22 -1.63
CA LEU A 153 4.18 -5.92 -1.10
C LEU A 153 3.02 -4.95 -0.86
N PRO A 154 1.78 -5.45 -0.82
CA PRO A 154 0.65 -4.69 -0.30
C PRO A 154 0.92 -4.18 1.13
N VAL A 155 0.33 -3.04 1.48
CA VAL A 155 0.50 -2.44 2.82
C VAL A 155 0.14 -3.40 3.95
N ARG A 156 -0.93 -4.17 3.78
CA ARG A 156 -1.39 -5.20 4.73
C ARG A 156 -0.40 -6.35 4.94
N ASN A 157 0.56 -6.53 4.04
CA ASN A 157 1.61 -7.54 4.11
C ASN A 157 2.97 -6.93 4.50
N GLY A 158 2.98 -5.75 5.10
CA GLY A 158 4.19 -5.08 5.56
C GLY A 158 4.92 -4.24 4.51
N GLY A 159 4.41 -4.15 3.26
CA GLY A 159 4.99 -3.35 2.18
C GLY A 159 4.54 -1.89 2.18
N LEU A 160 5.05 -1.11 1.22
CA LEU A 160 4.62 0.27 0.96
C LEU A 160 3.42 0.33 -0.01
N GLY A 161 3.10 -0.76 -0.68
CA GLY A 161 2.04 -0.83 -1.70
C GLY A 161 2.48 -0.30 -3.08
N VAL A 162 3.77 -0.13 -3.32
CA VAL A 162 4.34 0.21 -4.63
C VAL A 162 4.63 -1.10 -5.37
N ARG A 163 3.62 -1.61 -6.10
CA ARG A 163 3.66 -2.96 -6.68
C ARG A 163 4.64 -3.07 -7.85
N ARG A 164 5.43 -4.17 -7.89
CA ARG A 164 6.24 -4.52 -9.06
C ARG A 164 5.33 -4.90 -10.21
N VAL A 165 5.51 -4.26 -11.36
CA VAL A 165 4.66 -4.51 -12.54
C VAL A 165 5.01 -5.83 -13.24
N SER A 166 6.27 -6.26 -13.19
CA SER A 166 6.70 -7.57 -13.71
C SER A 166 5.97 -8.72 -13.02
N SER A 167 5.88 -8.69 -11.69
CA SER A 167 5.16 -9.67 -10.88
C SER A 167 3.65 -9.58 -11.04
N LEU A 168 3.11 -8.37 -11.28
CA LEU A 168 1.67 -8.12 -11.38
C LEU A 168 1.10 -8.46 -12.76
N ALA A 169 1.93 -8.46 -13.82
CA ALA A 169 1.49 -8.61 -15.20
C ALA A 169 0.69 -9.91 -15.46
N PRO A 170 1.15 -11.11 -15.04
CA PRO A 170 0.38 -12.34 -15.26
C PRO A 170 -0.98 -12.31 -14.56
N SER A 171 -1.01 -11.85 -13.29
CA SER A 171 -2.23 -11.77 -12.49
C SER A 171 -3.26 -10.80 -13.09
N ALA A 172 -2.80 -9.66 -13.64
CA ALA A 172 -3.66 -8.68 -14.28
C ALA A 172 -4.23 -9.20 -15.60
N PHE A 173 -3.40 -9.85 -16.43
CA PHE A 173 -3.78 -10.37 -17.72
C PHE A 173 -4.77 -11.55 -17.59
N LEU A 174 -4.45 -12.55 -16.75
CA LEU A 174 -5.30 -13.72 -16.52
C LEU A 174 -6.67 -13.35 -15.93
N ALA A 175 -6.72 -12.44 -14.97
CA ALA A 175 -7.98 -11.95 -14.44
C ALA A 175 -8.84 -11.24 -15.50
N SER A 176 -8.21 -10.46 -16.38
CA SER A 176 -8.89 -9.80 -17.50
C SER A 176 -9.42 -10.80 -18.52
N ALA A 177 -8.60 -11.78 -18.91
CA ALA A 177 -9.00 -12.85 -19.82
C ALA A 177 -10.19 -13.64 -19.27
N ALA A 178 -10.13 -14.04 -17.99
CA ALA A 178 -11.24 -14.72 -17.32
C ALA A 178 -12.51 -13.86 -17.29
N GLY A 179 -12.37 -12.56 -17.02
CA GLY A 179 -13.52 -11.63 -16.89
C GLY A 179 -14.19 -11.27 -18.21
N THR A 180 -13.54 -11.52 -19.33
CA THR A 180 -14.07 -11.19 -20.68
C THR A 180 -14.48 -12.42 -21.49
N ARG A 181 -14.30 -13.64 -20.96
CA ARG A 181 -14.51 -14.90 -21.70
C ARG A 181 -15.91 -15.02 -22.27
N ASP A 182 -16.95 -14.83 -21.45
CA ASP A 182 -18.33 -14.95 -21.92
C ASP A 182 -18.65 -13.93 -23.02
N LEU A 183 -18.09 -12.73 -22.92
CA LEU A 183 -18.23 -11.68 -23.95
C LEU A 183 -17.48 -12.05 -25.23
N GLN A 184 -16.28 -12.64 -25.13
CA GLN A 184 -15.52 -13.14 -26.26
C GLN A 184 -16.29 -14.26 -26.97
N ASP A 185 -16.81 -15.23 -26.23
CA ASP A 185 -17.60 -16.34 -26.77
C ASP A 185 -18.86 -15.82 -27.48
N MET A 186 -19.53 -14.81 -26.95
CA MET A 186 -20.70 -14.19 -27.58
C MET A 186 -20.32 -13.49 -28.90
N ILE A 187 -19.22 -12.74 -28.94
CA ILE A 187 -18.74 -12.02 -30.14
C ILE A 187 -18.24 -13.00 -31.19
N LEU A 188 -17.52 -14.04 -30.78
CA LEU A 188 -16.86 -15.00 -31.66
C LEU A 188 -17.73 -16.25 -31.98
N SER A 189 -18.97 -16.32 -31.49
CA SER A 189 -19.87 -17.45 -31.64
C SER A 189 -20.09 -17.94 -33.06
N LYS A 190 -19.78 -17.10 -34.07
CA LYS A 190 -19.89 -17.42 -35.51
C LYS A 190 -18.53 -17.59 -36.19
N CYS A 191 -17.45 -17.56 -35.41
CA CYS A 191 -16.09 -17.75 -35.94
C CYS A 191 -15.53 -19.05 -35.42
N ASP A 192 -14.74 -19.78 -36.23
CA ASP A 192 -13.85 -20.83 -35.72
C ASP A 192 -12.75 -20.15 -34.89
N ALA A 193 -13.08 -19.87 -33.64
CA ALA A 193 -12.14 -19.19 -32.71
C ALA A 193 -11.02 -20.18 -32.37
N SER A 194 -9.85 -19.92 -32.88
CA SER A 194 -8.64 -20.61 -32.42
C SER A 194 -8.42 -20.25 -30.93
N ILE A 195 -8.01 -21.23 -30.14
CA ILE A 195 -7.58 -21.07 -28.75
C ILE A 195 -6.63 -19.87 -28.66
N ASP A 196 -6.84 -18.98 -27.69
CA ASP A 196 -5.94 -17.86 -27.42
C ASP A 196 -4.64 -18.42 -26.81
N SER A 197 -3.68 -18.76 -27.66
CA SER A 197 -2.41 -19.36 -27.27
C SER A 197 -1.61 -18.48 -26.28
N ALA A 198 -1.83 -17.16 -26.27
CA ALA A 198 -1.16 -16.26 -25.32
C ALA A 198 -1.71 -16.44 -23.91
N VAL A 199 -3.03 -16.55 -23.76
CA VAL A 199 -3.67 -16.81 -22.45
C VAL A 199 -3.23 -18.17 -21.91
N ASP A 200 -3.27 -19.23 -22.73
CA ASP A 200 -2.90 -20.57 -22.31
C ASP A 200 -1.43 -20.66 -21.91
N ASN A 201 -0.53 -20.08 -22.68
CA ASN A 201 0.90 -20.05 -22.37
C ASN A 201 1.17 -19.33 -21.03
N ILE A 202 0.57 -18.17 -20.83
CA ILE A 202 0.73 -17.40 -19.58
C ILE A 202 0.13 -18.16 -18.40
N LEU A 203 -1.03 -18.80 -18.57
CA LEU A 203 -1.66 -19.63 -17.55
C LEU A 203 -0.77 -20.79 -17.12
N VAL A 204 -0.21 -21.53 -18.09
CA VAL A 204 0.68 -22.67 -17.84
C VAL A 204 1.95 -22.20 -17.10
N GLN A 205 2.59 -21.13 -17.58
CA GLN A 205 3.79 -20.58 -16.93
C GLN A 205 3.49 -20.10 -15.52
N TRP A 206 2.39 -19.38 -15.33
CA TRP A 206 1.98 -18.85 -14.02
C TRP A 206 1.65 -19.99 -13.04
N THR A 207 0.89 -21.00 -13.47
CA THR A 207 0.56 -22.17 -12.64
C THR A 207 1.82 -22.93 -12.22
N LYS A 208 2.74 -23.16 -13.16
CA LYS A 208 4.02 -23.83 -12.87
C LYS A 208 4.90 -23.03 -11.91
N ALA A 209 4.89 -21.70 -12.01
CA ALA A 209 5.67 -20.83 -11.12
C ALA A 209 5.17 -20.87 -9.67
N HIS A 210 3.89 -21.16 -9.45
CA HIS A 210 3.23 -21.08 -8.14
C HIS A 210 2.61 -22.43 -7.68
N ASP A 211 3.02 -23.58 -8.22
CA ASP A 211 2.49 -24.88 -7.84
C ASP A 211 2.81 -25.28 -6.40
N GLN A 212 3.90 -24.73 -5.83
CA GLN A 212 4.34 -24.90 -4.45
C GLN A 212 4.07 -23.69 -3.56
N SER A 213 3.30 -22.74 -4.04
CA SER A 213 2.97 -21.54 -3.27
C SER A 213 2.13 -21.87 -2.03
N GLY A 214 2.36 -21.12 -0.94
CA GLY A 214 1.55 -21.20 0.29
C GLY A 214 0.07 -20.80 0.11
N ALA A 215 -0.31 -20.25 -1.07
CA ALA A 215 -1.68 -19.91 -1.42
C ALA A 215 -2.11 -20.69 -2.68
N LEU A 216 -3.26 -21.35 -2.60
CA LEU A 216 -3.79 -22.10 -3.73
C LEU A 216 -4.11 -21.17 -4.90
N PRO A 217 -3.60 -21.50 -6.12
CA PRO A 217 -3.93 -20.77 -7.33
C PRO A 217 -5.39 -21.02 -7.76
N PRO A 218 -6.01 -20.09 -8.51
CA PRO A 218 -7.27 -20.36 -9.19
C PRO A 218 -7.13 -21.55 -10.17
N VAL A 219 -8.14 -22.41 -10.20
CA VAL A 219 -8.16 -23.56 -11.12
C VAL A 219 -8.58 -23.10 -12.52
N GLY A 220 -7.70 -23.24 -13.51
CA GLY A 220 -7.95 -22.72 -14.86
C GLY A 220 -8.23 -21.21 -14.83
N LEU A 221 -9.06 -20.72 -15.75
CA LEU A 221 -9.51 -19.31 -15.79
C LEU A 221 -10.78 -19.08 -14.97
N SER A 222 -10.80 -19.54 -13.70
CA SER A 222 -12.02 -19.49 -12.88
C SER A 222 -12.27 -18.18 -12.16
N SER A 223 -11.25 -17.35 -11.96
CA SER A 223 -11.39 -16.10 -11.20
C SER A 223 -11.25 -14.85 -12.07
N THR A 224 -12.27 -13.98 -12.00
CA THR A 224 -12.27 -12.63 -12.62
C THR A 224 -11.59 -11.58 -11.76
N LYS A 225 -11.22 -11.92 -10.50
CA LYS A 225 -10.60 -11.01 -9.56
C LYS A 225 -9.09 -11.09 -9.61
N GLN A 226 -8.43 -10.02 -10.03
CA GLN A 226 -6.97 -9.91 -10.04
C GLN A 226 -6.33 -10.24 -8.69
N SER A 227 -6.99 -9.89 -7.57
CA SER A 227 -6.48 -10.20 -6.24
C SER A 227 -6.37 -11.69 -5.93
N GLU A 228 -7.18 -12.54 -6.56
CA GLU A 228 -7.09 -14.00 -6.38
C GLU A 228 -5.84 -14.56 -7.09
N TRP A 229 -5.56 -14.07 -8.29
CA TRP A 229 -4.35 -14.40 -9.04
C TRP A 229 -3.06 -13.85 -8.39
N ASP A 230 -3.16 -12.75 -7.66
CA ASP A 230 -2.01 -12.12 -7.01
C ASP A 230 -1.65 -12.75 -5.64
N LYS A 231 -2.57 -13.48 -5.01
CA LYS A 231 -2.33 -14.14 -3.71
C LYS A 231 -1.12 -15.07 -3.69
N PRO A 232 -0.94 -16.00 -4.65
CA PRO A 232 0.24 -16.87 -4.68
C PRO A 232 1.54 -16.08 -4.82
N CYS A 233 1.59 -15.08 -5.70
CA CYS A 233 2.77 -14.22 -5.88
C CYS A 233 3.15 -13.51 -4.58
N ILE A 234 2.15 -13.00 -3.84
CA ILE A 234 2.37 -12.35 -2.55
C ILE A 234 2.85 -13.37 -1.52
N ALA A 235 2.27 -14.56 -1.47
CA ALA A 235 2.66 -15.61 -0.54
C ALA A 235 4.11 -16.05 -0.75
N ASP A 236 4.53 -16.20 -2.00
CA ASP A 236 5.91 -16.55 -2.35
C ASP A 236 6.91 -15.44 -1.98
N ASP A 237 6.56 -14.18 -2.24
CA ASP A 237 7.39 -13.04 -1.82
C ASP A 237 7.50 -12.96 -0.29
N VAL A 238 6.40 -13.18 0.44
CA VAL A 238 6.40 -13.23 1.91
C VAL A 238 7.24 -14.40 2.43
N ALA A 239 7.10 -15.59 1.85
CA ALA A 239 7.91 -16.75 2.21
C ALA A 239 9.42 -16.50 1.98
N ARG A 240 9.77 -15.86 0.85
CA ARG A 240 11.14 -15.44 0.54
C ARG A 240 11.68 -14.45 1.57
N LEU A 241 10.87 -13.49 2.00
CA LEU A 241 11.25 -12.54 3.04
C LEU A 241 11.57 -13.28 4.34
N TYR A 242 10.67 -14.13 4.84
CA TYR A 242 10.91 -14.89 6.08
C TYR A 242 12.14 -15.79 6.01
N ALA A 243 12.39 -16.43 4.86
CA ALA A 243 13.57 -17.26 4.66
C ALA A 243 14.90 -16.47 4.64
N SER A 244 14.85 -15.18 4.29
CA SER A 244 16.01 -14.30 4.21
C SER A 244 16.26 -13.43 5.45
N LEU A 245 15.39 -13.49 6.46
CA LEU A 245 15.51 -12.75 7.72
C LEU A 245 15.94 -13.69 8.85
N PRO A 246 17.24 -13.85 9.09
CA PRO A 246 17.76 -14.75 10.14
C PRO A 246 17.63 -14.13 11.53
N ASP A 247 17.50 -12.82 11.66
CA ASP A 247 17.49 -12.10 12.92
C ASP A 247 16.07 -12.05 13.51
N ILE A 248 15.98 -12.30 14.81
CA ILE A 248 14.75 -12.22 15.60
C ILE A 248 14.15 -10.79 15.61
N HIS A 249 14.97 -9.76 15.52
CA HIS A 249 14.51 -8.36 15.40
C HIS A 249 13.76 -8.13 14.09
N ASP A 250 14.30 -8.62 12.98
CA ASP A 250 13.65 -8.53 11.67
C ASP A 250 12.35 -9.33 11.60
N GLN A 251 12.30 -10.50 12.25
CA GLN A 251 11.06 -11.28 12.36
C GLN A 251 9.98 -10.51 13.14
N ALA A 252 10.34 -9.94 14.29
CA ALA A 252 9.44 -9.12 15.09
C ALA A 252 8.96 -7.88 14.32
N ARG A 253 9.88 -7.20 13.61
CA ARG A 253 9.59 -6.06 12.75
C ARG A 253 8.58 -6.44 11.66
N LEU A 254 8.85 -7.50 10.90
CA LEU A 254 8.00 -7.91 9.76
C LEU A 254 6.60 -8.31 10.22
N LEU A 255 6.49 -9.05 11.33
CA LEU A 255 5.20 -9.39 11.95
C LEU A 255 4.43 -8.13 12.35
N ALA A 256 5.08 -7.20 13.04
CA ALA A 256 4.45 -5.97 13.51
C ALA A 256 3.96 -5.09 12.35
N VAL A 257 4.79 -4.85 11.33
CA VAL A 257 4.40 -3.98 10.20
C VAL A 257 3.37 -4.62 9.27
N SER A 258 3.16 -5.94 9.37
CA SER A 258 2.11 -6.68 8.66
C SER A 258 0.81 -6.77 9.46
N ALA A 259 0.79 -6.34 10.72
CA ALA A 259 -0.40 -6.36 11.55
C ALA A 259 -1.46 -5.35 11.08
N PRO A 260 -2.76 -5.57 11.38
CA PRO A 260 -3.80 -4.60 11.11
C PRO A 260 -3.47 -3.21 11.67
N HIS A 261 -3.80 -2.17 10.93
CA HIS A 261 -3.59 -0.75 11.26
C HIS A 261 -2.14 -0.26 11.31
N SER A 262 -1.14 -1.15 11.21
CA SER A 262 0.29 -0.76 11.21
C SER A 262 0.72 0.08 10.02
N GLY A 263 0.01 -0.02 8.90
CA GLY A 263 0.30 0.71 7.66
C GLY A 263 -0.71 1.81 7.32
N ASP A 264 -1.63 2.17 8.21
CA ASP A 264 -2.71 3.11 7.91
C ASP A 264 -2.21 4.50 7.54
N TRP A 265 -1.03 4.91 8.02
CA TRP A 265 -0.38 6.15 7.61
C TRP A 265 -0.06 6.22 6.11
N LEU A 266 0.17 5.08 5.45
CA LEU A 266 0.40 4.99 4.00
C LEU A 266 -0.87 5.19 3.15
N HIS A 267 -2.03 5.21 3.77
CA HIS A 267 -3.33 5.48 3.14
C HIS A 267 -3.83 6.90 3.40
N ALA A 268 -3.15 7.65 4.29
CA ALA A 268 -3.52 9.01 4.61
C ALA A 268 -3.13 9.97 3.48
N LEU A 269 -4.06 10.83 3.09
CA LEU A 269 -3.73 11.95 2.22
C LEU A 269 -2.97 13.03 3.02
N PRO A 270 -1.89 13.62 2.50
CA PRO A 270 -1.03 14.54 3.23
C PRO A 270 -1.65 15.94 3.38
N ILE A 271 -2.74 16.04 4.14
CA ILE A 271 -3.48 17.29 4.40
C ILE A 271 -2.98 17.90 5.70
N SER A 272 -2.19 18.97 5.63
CA SER A 272 -1.59 19.64 6.78
C SER A 272 -2.61 20.16 7.79
N SER A 273 -3.70 20.78 7.33
CA SER A 273 -4.78 21.30 8.19
C SER A 273 -5.50 20.22 9.01
N CYS A 274 -5.46 18.97 8.55
CA CYS A 274 -6.03 17.82 9.26
C CYS A 274 -5.02 17.07 10.14
N GLY A 275 -3.75 17.50 10.16
CA GLY A 275 -2.67 16.82 10.87
C GLY A 275 -2.24 15.50 10.21
N LEU A 276 -2.59 15.30 8.93
CA LEU A 276 -2.36 14.06 8.18
C LEU A 276 -1.07 14.08 7.33
N ARG A 277 -0.23 15.09 7.46
CA ARG A 277 1.03 15.23 6.73
C ARG A 277 2.22 14.92 7.63
N LEU A 278 3.13 14.06 7.16
CA LEU A 278 4.47 13.88 7.71
C LEU A 278 5.42 14.82 6.96
N ASP A 279 6.44 15.31 7.65
CA ASP A 279 7.60 15.93 7.00
C ASP A 279 8.50 14.85 6.37
N ASP A 280 9.49 15.28 5.59
CA ASP A 280 10.34 14.39 4.80
C ASP A 280 11.15 13.46 5.70
N GLU A 281 11.65 13.96 6.82
CA GLU A 281 12.40 13.17 7.77
C GLU A 281 11.51 12.12 8.46
N ALA A 282 10.29 12.48 8.83
CA ALA A 282 9.34 11.51 9.39
C ALA A 282 8.94 10.44 8.38
N VAL A 283 8.85 10.76 7.08
CA VAL A 283 8.62 9.77 6.02
C VAL A 283 9.82 8.84 5.90
N ARG A 284 11.04 9.37 5.86
CA ARG A 284 12.28 8.62 5.79
C ARG A 284 12.38 7.61 6.95
N VAL A 285 12.20 8.09 8.18
CA VAL A 285 12.25 7.24 9.37
C VAL A 285 11.12 6.20 9.36
N ALA A 286 9.90 6.59 9.01
CA ALA A 286 8.77 5.66 8.98
C ALA A 286 8.96 4.53 7.94
N VAL A 287 9.49 4.86 6.76
CA VAL A 287 9.82 3.88 5.73
C VAL A 287 11.00 3.00 6.17
N GLY A 288 12.07 3.61 6.69
CA GLY A 288 13.25 2.87 7.15
C GLY A 288 12.92 1.87 8.26
N LEU A 289 12.19 2.29 9.29
CA LEU A 289 11.74 1.40 10.37
C LEU A 289 10.83 0.27 9.85
N ARG A 290 9.95 0.59 8.89
CA ARG A 290 9.05 -0.41 8.29
C ARG A 290 9.78 -1.47 7.49
N LEU A 291 10.82 -1.07 6.75
CA LEU A 291 11.59 -1.95 5.86
C LEU A 291 12.85 -2.52 6.49
N GLY A 292 13.25 -2.06 7.68
CA GLY A 292 14.53 -2.41 8.29
C GLY A 292 15.71 -1.81 7.52
N ALA A 293 15.55 -0.60 6.97
CA ALA A 293 16.61 0.08 6.25
C ALA A 293 17.49 0.90 7.21
N LYS A 294 18.72 1.14 6.82
CA LYS A 294 19.65 1.99 7.57
C LYS A 294 19.13 3.42 7.60
N LEU A 295 19.03 3.99 8.80
CA LEU A 295 18.54 5.34 9.06
C LEU A 295 19.64 6.30 9.47
N CYS A 296 20.74 5.78 10.02
CA CYS A 296 21.83 6.59 10.54
C CYS A 296 23.16 5.85 10.51
N GLU A 297 24.25 6.58 10.64
CA GLU A 297 25.52 5.99 11.00
C GLU A 297 25.50 5.59 12.48
N PRO A 298 26.16 4.46 12.84
CA PRO A 298 26.28 4.05 14.24
C PRO A 298 26.89 5.18 15.09
N HIS A 299 26.21 5.54 16.18
CA HIS A 299 26.66 6.63 17.04
C HIS A 299 26.36 6.36 18.52
N GLN A 300 26.82 7.26 19.40
CA GLN A 300 26.53 7.16 20.81
C GLN A 300 25.38 8.10 21.19
N CYS A 301 24.32 7.52 21.76
CA CYS A 301 23.18 8.29 22.28
C CYS A 301 23.60 9.14 23.49
N PRO A 302 23.00 10.31 23.74
CA PRO A 302 23.20 11.09 24.98
C PRO A 302 22.97 10.30 26.28
N CYS A 303 22.27 9.16 26.24
CA CYS A 303 22.11 8.27 27.38
C CYS A 303 23.33 7.35 27.65
N GLY A 304 24.33 7.34 26.74
CA GLY A 304 25.52 6.49 26.80
C GLY A 304 25.41 5.14 26.06
N ALA A 305 24.22 4.79 25.53
CA ALA A 305 24.05 3.57 24.76
C ALA A 305 24.52 3.74 23.30
N LYS A 306 24.98 2.65 22.68
CA LYS A 306 25.27 2.60 21.24
C LYS A 306 23.94 2.56 20.46
N VAL A 307 23.88 3.28 19.36
CA VAL A 307 22.76 3.27 18.40
C VAL A 307 23.19 2.50 17.18
N ASP A 308 22.35 1.54 16.77
CA ASP A 308 22.52 0.75 15.55
C ASP A 308 22.20 1.57 14.28
N PRO A 309 22.60 1.08 13.09
CA PRO A 309 22.28 1.78 11.83
C PRO A 309 20.79 1.97 11.59
N GLU A 310 19.95 1.12 12.11
CA GLU A 310 18.48 1.16 12.01
C GLU A 310 17.87 2.20 12.98
N GLY A 311 18.63 2.77 13.89
CA GLY A 311 18.22 3.82 14.82
C GLY A 311 17.22 3.37 15.89
N THR A 312 17.05 2.05 16.09
CA THR A 312 15.97 1.46 16.91
C THR A 312 16.06 1.84 18.38
N HIS A 313 17.30 2.03 18.92
CA HIS A 313 17.49 2.46 20.29
C HIS A 313 16.68 3.73 20.66
N GLY A 314 16.57 4.68 19.72
CA GLY A 314 15.84 5.94 19.94
C GLY A 314 14.39 5.74 20.39
N LEU A 315 13.73 4.68 19.91
CA LEU A 315 12.32 4.38 20.18
C LEU A 315 12.05 4.03 21.65
N ALA A 316 13.03 3.38 22.31
CA ALA A 316 12.96 2.93 23.72
C ALA A 316 13.77 3.79 24.68
N CYS A 317 14.63 4.69 24.21
CA CYS A 317 15.57 5.46 25.02
C CYS A 317 14.86 6.22 26.15
N ARG A 318 15.28 6.02 27.40
CA ARG A 318 14.69 6.67 28.56
C ARG A 318 14.85 8.17 28.58
N ARG A 319 15.90 8.71 27.91
CA ARG A 319 16.15 10.17 27.78
C ARG A 319 15.41 10.80 26.61
N SER A 320 14.76 10.01 25.75
CA SER A 320 14.01 10.56 24.60
C SER A 320 12.77 11.30 25.07
N ALA A 321 12.74 12.62 24.89
CA ALA A 321 11.57 13.45 25.14
C ALA A 321 10.38 13.07 24.22
N GLY A 322 10.67 12.51 23.04
CA GLY A 322 9.69 12.05 22.07
C GLY A 322 8.74 11.00 22.64
N ARG A 323 9.16 10.17 23.59
CA ARG A 323 8.30 9.17 24.23
C ARG A 323 7.14 9.79 25.01
N ILE A 324 7.43 10.81 25.82
CA ILE A 324 6.42 11.50 26.62
C ILE A 324 5.48 12.27 25.70
N THR A 325 6.03 12.95 24.69
CA THR A 325 5.24 13.72 23.72
C THR A 325 4.36 12.81 22.88
N ARG A 326 4.85 11.62 22.46
CA ARG A 326 4.06 10.59 21.75
C ARG A 326 2.86 10.15 22.58
N HIS A 327 3.08 9.81 23.87
CA HIS A 327 1.99 9.46 24.79
C HIS A 327 0.95 10.55 24.88
N ARG A 328 1.38 11.80 25.13
CA ARG A 328 0.47 12.95 25.23
C ARG A 328 -0.33 13.20 23.96
N ALA A 329 0.32 13.10 22.79
CA ALA A 329 -0.32 13.30 21.50
C ALA A 329 -1.37 12.24 21.19
N LEU A 330 -1.07 10.95 21.47
CA LEU A 330 -2.03 9.86 21.32
C LEU A 330 -3.23 10.03 22.26
N ASN A 331 -2.99 10.39 23.53
CA ASN A 331 -4.06 10.65 24.50
C ASN A 331 -4.94 11.84 24.07
N ASP A 332 -4.34 12.94 23.60
CA ASP A 332 -5.06 14.10 23.10
C ASP A 332 -5.92 13.77 21.88
N LEU A 333 -5.42 12.91 20.97
CA LEU A 333 -6.15 12.47 19.79
C LEU A 333 -7.39 11.65 20.18
N VAL A 334 -7.26 10.71 21.13
CA VAL A 334 -8.39 9.92 21.65
C VAL A 334 -9.42 10.83 22.34
N TRP A 335 -8.99 11.75 23.17
CA TRP A 335 -9.86 12.72 23.84
C TRP A 335 -10.64 13.59 22.84
N ARG A 336 -9.99 14.13 21.81
CA ARG A 336 -10.64 14.89 20.73
C ARG A 336 -11.60 14.03 19.92
N ALA A 337 -11.26 12.76 19.68
CA ALA A 337 -12.13 11.82 18.98
C ALA A 337 -13.42 11.53 19.75
N LEU A 338 -13.35 11.44 21.09
CA LEU A 338 -14.54 11.35 21.94
C LEU A 338 -15.42 12.60 21.81
N GLY A 339 -14.81 13.81 21.82
CA GLY A 339 -15.56 15.06 21.59
C GLY A 339 -16.26 15.07 20.22
N ARG A 340 -15.62 14.59 19.15
CA ARG A 340 -16.26 14.46 17.82
C ARG A 340 -17.41 13.46 17.79
N ALA A 341 -17.41 12.48 18.69
CA ALA A 341 -18.52 11.54 18.89
C ALA A 341 -19.60 12.07 19.82
N ASN A 342 -19.57 13.37 20.19
CA ASN A 342 -20.45 14.00 21.18
C ASN A 342 -20.41 13.32 22.57
N ILE A 343 -19.24 12.79 22.95
CA ILE A 343 -19.01 12.17 24.24
C ILE A 343 -18.10 13.10 25.06
N PRO A 344 -18.68 13.86 26.00
CA PRO A 344 -17.89 14.72 26.89
C PRO A 344 -16.95 13.86 27.76
N ALA A 345 -15.70 14.28 27.84
CA ALA A 345 -14.66 13.56 28.56
C ALA A 345 -13.64 14.51 29.15
N VAL A 346 -13.02 14.13 30.26
CA VAL A 346 -11.96 14.86 30.93
C VAL A 346 -10.66 14.07 30.91
N LYS A 347 -9.54 14.77 30.75
CA LYS A 347 -8.21 14.18 30.89
C LYS A 347 -7.78 14.21 32.36
N GLU A 348 -7.03 13.18 32.77
CA GLU A 348 -6.43 13.07 34.12
C GLU A 348 -7.44 13.33 35.26
N PRO A 349 -8.52 12.53 35.37
CA PRO A 349 -9.61 12.77 36.32
C PRO A 349 -9.09 12.74 37.78
N VAL A 350 -9.22 13.85 38.50
CA VAL A 350 -8.72 14.03 39.88
C VAL A 350 -9.41 13.07 40.85
N GLY A 351 -10.71 12.79 40.65
CA GLY A 351 -11.48 11.89 41.52
C GLY A 351 -11.08 10.40 41.43
N LEU A 352 -10.20 10.03 40.49
CA LEU A 352 -9.70 8.66 40.32
C LEU A 352 -8.21 8.51 40.69
N LEU A 353 -7.71 9.41 41.52
CA LEU A 353 -6.34 9.33 42.01
C LEU A 353 -6.17 8.11 42.94
N ARG A 354 -5.18 7.25 42.63
CA ARG A 354 -4.82 6.09 43.41
C ARG A 354 -3.89 6.46 44.58
N ALA A 355 -3.73 5.55 45.53
CA ALA A 355 -2.81 5.72 46.67
C ALA A 355 -1.33 5.88 46.24
N ASP A 356 -0.97 5.36 45.06
CA ASP A 356 0.38 5.53 44.44
C ASP A 356 0.56 6.84 43.67
N GLY A 357 -0.38 7.81 43.77
CA GLY A 357 -0.34 9.08 43.07
C GLY A 357 -0.63 8.98 41.58
N LYS A 358 -1.02 7.83 41.05
CA LYS A 358 -1.31 7.63 39.61
C LYS A 358 -2.81 7.63 39.36
N ARG A 359 -3.21 8.05 38.18
CA ARG A 359 -4.60 8.11 37.72
C ARG A 359 -4.68 7.67 36.26
N PRO A 360 -5.87 7.25 35.76
CA PRO A 360 -6.06 7.00 34.33
C PRO A 360 -5.92 8.29 33.52
N ASP A 361 -5.59 8.17 32.23
CA ASP A 361 -5.39 9.30 31.33
C ASP A 361 -6.69 10.06 31.00
N GLY A 362 -7.85 9.40 31.16
CA GLY A 362 -9.12 10.07 30.96
C GLY A 362 -10.34 9.32 31.47
N LEU A 363 -11.47 10.04 31.45
CA LEU A 363 -12.79 9.59 31.92
C LEU A 363 -13.88 10.23 31.04
N THR A 364 -14.85 9.45 30.57
CA THR A 364 -16.08 9.98 29.97
C THR A 364 -17.04 10.46 31.05
N LEU A 365 -17.73 11.59 30.80
CA LEU A 365 -18.67 12.18 31.77
C LEU A 365 -20.09 11.63 31.60
N ILE A 366 -20.32 10.82 30.58
CA ILE A 366 -21.55 10.09 30.32
C ILE A 366 -21.26 8.60 30.18
N PRO A 367 -22.23 7.72 30.42
CA PRO A 367 -22.04 6.27 30.28
C PRO A 367 -21.59 5.90 28.87
N TRP A 368 -20.54 5.05 28.80
CA TRP A 368 -20.05 4.48 27.54
C TRP A 368 -20.83 3.20 27.18
N GLN A 369 -20.95 2.29 28.16
CA GLN A 369 -21.57 0.97 27.99
C GLN A 369 -22.15 0.47 29.32
N ALA A 370 -23.29 -0.22 29.30
CA ALA A 370 -23.94 -0.83 30.46
C ALA A 370 -24.11 0.13 31.66
N GLY A 371 -24.45 1.40 31.40
CA GLY A 371 -24.62 2.42 32.43
C GLY A 371 -23.34 2.92 33.11
N LYS A 372 -22.14 2.41 32.71
CA LYS A 372 -20.86 2.81 33.29
C LYS A 372 -20.13 3.82 32.41
N CYS A 373 -19.57 4.85 33.04
CA CYS A 373 -18.59 5.72 32.40
C CYS A 373 -17.31 4.94 32.07
N MET A 374 -16.61 5.36 31.01
CA MET A 374 -15.37 4.72 30.57
C MET A 374 -14.16 5.52 31.07
N THR A 375 -13.18 4.79 31.59
CA THR A 375 -11.82 5.30 31.81
C THR A 375 -10.86 4.66 30.83
N TRP A 376 -9.86 5.41 30.40
CA TRP A 376 -8.80 4.88 29.53
C TRP A 376 -7.41 5.29 30.01
N ASP A 377 -6.42 4.51 29.61
CA ASP A 377 -5.00 4.81 29.86
C ASP A 377 -4.19 4.42 28.62
N VAL A 378 -3.48 5.39 28.04
CA VAL A 378 -2.66 5.23 26.84
C VAL A 378 -1.28 4.73 27.21
N THR A 379 -0.72 3.84 26.41
CA THR A 379 0.66 3.37 26.55
C THR A 379 1.26 3.19 25.16
N ALA A 380 2.49 3.67 24.96
CA ALA A 380 3.27 3.35 23.78
C ALA A 380 4.48 2.50 24.16
N THR A 381 4.52 1.27 23.65
CA THR A 381 5.60 0.30 23.86
C THR A 381 6.46 0.20 22.63
N ASP A 382 7.73 -0.14 22.79
CA ASP A 382 8.58 -0.42 21.65
C ASP A 382 8.47 -1.91 21.28
N THR A 383 8.16 -2.16 19.99
CA THR A 383 8.04 -3.50 19.42
C THR A 383 9.32 -4.32 19.55
N LEU A 384 10.48 -3.64 19.39
CA LEU A 384 11.80 -4.25 19.30
C LEU A 384 12.58 -4.20 20.63
N ALA A 385 11.94 -3.75 21.72
CA ALA A 385 12.61 -3.75 23.02
C ALA A 385 12.94 -5.19 23.46
N GLU A 386 14.14 -5.41 23.95
CA GLU A 386 14.67 -6.73 24.38
C GLU A 386 13.69 -7.49 25.30
N SER A 387 13.00 -6.76 26.20
CA SER A 387 12.02 -7.37 27.13
C SER A 387 10.78 -7.95 26.45
N TYR A 388 10.52 -7.59 25.20
CA TYR A 388 9.36 -8.06 24.43
C TYR A 388 9.75 -8.88 23.21
N LEU A 389 11.02 -8.84 22.78
CA LEU A 389 11.48 -9.33 21.50
C LEU A 389 11.10 -10.77 21.21
N LEU A 390 11.25 -11.66 22.20
CA LEU A 390 10.86 -13.07 22.08
C LEU A 390 9.36 -13.23 21.80
N ALA A 391 8.52 -12.43 22.45
CA ALA A 391 7.06 -12.48 22.26
C ALA A 391 6.65 -11.83 20.93
N THR A 392 7.24 -10.68 20.57
CA THR A 392 6.90 -9.95 19.34
C THR A 392 7.40 -10.63 18.08
N SER A 393 8.49 -11.41 18.15
CA SER A 393 8.95 -12.25 17.04
C SER A 393 8.06 -13.49 16.80
N SER A 394 7.23 -13.85 17.76
CA SER A 394 6.30 -14.97 17.64
C SER A 394 4.87 -14.51 17.34
N SER A 395 4.47 -13.33 17.81
CA SER A 395 3.10 -12.81 17.66
C SER A 395 3.08 -11.30 17.53
N ALA A 396 2.48 -10.82 16.46
CA ALA A 396 2.28 -9.39 16.26
C ALA A 396 1.41 -8.79 17.37
N GLY A 397 1.81 -7.63 17.92
CA GLY A 397 1.06 -6.95 18.97
C GLY A 397 1.30 -7.48 20.40
N ALA A 398 2.19 -8.46 20.57
CA ALA A 398 2.45 -9.06 21.90
C ALA A 398 2.93 -8.05 22.95
N ALA A 399 3.71 -7.04 22.54
CA ALA A 399 4.15 -5.99 23.47
C ALA A 399 2.97 -5.07 23.88
N ALA A 400 2.06 -4.76 22.95
CA ALA A 400 0.85 -4.01 23.25
C ALA A 400 -0.10 -4.77 24.15
N GLU A 401 -0.32 -6.07 23.92
CA GLU A 401 -1.16 -6.91 24.79
C GLU A 401 -0.58 -7.00 26.19
N SER A 402 0.70 -7.29 26.35
CA SER A 402 1.37 -7.33 27.66
C SER A 402 1.29 -5.98 28.39
N ALA A 403 1.41 -4.87 27.69
CA ALA A 403 1.25 -3.56 28.29
C ALA A 403 -0.21 -3.30 28.73
N ALA A 404 -1.18 -3.74 27.93
CA ALA A 404 -2.60 -3.64 28.25
C ALA A 404 -2.96 -4.45 29.50
N GLU A 405 -2.51 -5.68 29.60
CA GLU A 405 -2.70 -6.55 30.78
C GLU A 405 -2.16 -5.90 32.06
N ARG A 406 -0.95 -5.33 31.99
CA ARG A 406 -0.37 -4.61 33.14
C ARG A 406 -1.21 -3.41 33.57
N LYS A 407 -1.82 -2.70 32.62
CA LYS A 407 -2.73 -1.58 32.90
C LYS A 407 -4.05 -2.08 33.50
N GLU A 408 -4.58 -3.19 33.03
CA GLU A 408 -5.79 -3.81 33.61
C GLU A 408 -5.57 -4.21 35.05
N LEU A 409 -4.46 -4.90 35.35
CA LEU A 409 -4.10 -5.24 36.72
C LEU A 409 -3.92 -3.99 37.58
N LYS A 410 -3.27 -2.96 37.04
CA LYS A 410 -3.07 -1.70 37.76
C LYS A 410 -4.38 -1.02 38.12
N TYR A 411 -5.38 -1.05 37.26
CA TYR A 411 -6.68 -0.37 37.42
C TYR A 411 -7.84 -1.32 37.73
N GLN A 412 -7.58 -2.55 38.18
CA GLN A 412 -8.62 -3.56 38.44
C GLN A 412 -9.71 -3.07 39.41
N SER A 413 -9.37 -2.19 40.37
CA SER A 413 -10.35 -1.62 41.29
C SER A 413 -11.40 -0.75 40.65
N LEU A 414 -11.12 -0.16 39.48
CA LEU A 414 -12.05 0.68 38.74
C LEU A 414 -13.13 -0.13 38.00
N VAL A 415 -12.92 -1.41 37.75
CA VAL A 415 -13.84 -2.27 36.95
C VAL A 415 -15.22 -2.40 37.62
N LEU A 416 -15.30 -2.24 38.94
CA LEU A 416 -16.59 -2.26 39.64
C LEU A 416 -17.50 -1.10 39.29
N THR A 417 -16.92 0.09 39.08
CA THR A 417 -17.65 1.36 38.87
C THR A 417 -17.57 1.89 37.45
N HIS A 418 -16.51 1.55 36.72
CA HIS A 418 -16.19 2.08 35.39
C HIS A 418 -15.86 0.97 34.40
N THR A 419 -16.00 1.24 33.12
CA THR A 419 -15.43 0.40 32.07
C THR A 419 -14.00 0.88 31.81
N PHE A 420 -12.98 0.07 32.13
CA PHE A 420 -11.59 0.42 31.88
C PHE A 420 -11.12 -0.10 30.52
N ILE A 421 -10.55 0.77 29.71
CA ILE A 421 -10.00 0.45 28.37
C ILE A 421 -8.51 0.78 28.34
N PRO A 422 -7.62 -0.22 28.30
CA PRO A 422 -6.21 0.00 28.03
C PRO A 422 -6.02 0.30 26.52
N LEU A 423 -5.32 1.36 26.21
CA LEU A 423 -4.96 1.74 24.83
C LEU A 423 -3.45 1.62 24.66
N ALA A 424 -2.99 0.43 24.29
CA ALA A 424 -1.57 0.15 24.09
C ALA A 424 -1.23 0.10 22.61
N PHE A 425 -0.24 0.91 22.21
CA PHE A 425 0.27 1.03 20.86
C PHE A 425 1.72 0.56 20.82
N GLU A 426 2.10 -0.16 19.78
CA GLU A 426 3.51 -0.45 19.51
C GLU A 426 4.12 0.60 18.56
N THR A 427 5.43 0.79 18.67
CA THR A 427 6.19 1.72 17.80
C THR A 427 6.06 1.39 16.32
N LEU A 428 5.94 0.12 15.95
CA LEU A 428 5.77 -0.32 14.56
C LEU A 428 4.30 -0.49 14.14
N GLY A 429 3.35 -0.11 15.00
CA GLY A 429 1.96 0.10 14.62
C GLY A 429 0.89 -0.79 15.24
N PRO A 430 1.17 -2.02 15.70
CA PRO A 430 0.16 -2.86 16.34
C PRO A 430 -0.53 -2.17 17.51
N ILE A 431 -1.80 -2.49 17.70
CA ILE A 431 -2.64 -1.97 18.79
C ILE A 431 -3.21 -3.17 19.53
N ASN A 432 -3.31 -3.12 20.85
CA ASN A 432 -3.92 -4.20 21.62
C ASN A 432 -5.39 -4.44 21.22
N SER A 433 -5.85 -5.68 21.39
CA SER A 433 -7.16 -6.14 20.90
C SER A 433 -8.33 -5.32 21.46
N LYS A 434 -8.36 -5.07 22.80
CA LYS A 434 -9.40 -4.25 23.43
C LYS A 434 -9.37 -2.79 22.93
N GLY A 435 -8.18 -2.23 22.76
CA GLY A 435 -7.97 -0.90 22.19
C GLY A 435 -8.52 -0.81 20.76
N THR A 436 -8.23 -1.79 19.93
CA THR A 436 -8.72 -1.87 18.55
C THR A 436 -10.26 -1.93 18.48
N VAL A 437 -10.88 -2.75 19.33
CA VAL A 437 -12.36 -2.83 19.42
C VAL A 437 -12.95 -1.48 19.83
N PHE A 438 -12.40 -0.84 20.85
CA PHE A 438 -12.83 0.48 21.29
C PHE A 438 -12.70 1.53 20.19
N LEU A 439 -11.56 1.62 19.52
CA LEU A 439 -11.30 2.61 18.45
C LEU A 439 -12.26 2.41 17.28
N ASN A 440 -12.58 1.17 16.91
CA ASN A 440 -13.60 0.87 15.91
C ASN A 440 -15.00 1.34 16.35
N GLN A 441 -15.38 1.12 17.61
CA GLN A 441 -16.65 1.61 18.15
C GLN A 441 -16.69 3.14 18.16
N LEU A 442 -15.61 3.79 18.58
CA LEU A 442 -15.48 5.25 18.60
C LEU A 442 -15.59 5.82 17.19
N GLY A 443 -14.87 5.25 16.23
CA GLY A 443 -14.93 5.66 14.82
C GLY A 443 -16.34 5.56 14.24
N ARG A 444 -17.07 4.47 14.52
CA ARG A 444 -18.48 4.32 14.11
C ARG A 444 -19.40 5.38 14.75
N ARG A 445 -19.19 5.71 16.03
CA ARG A 445 -19.96 6.79 16.69
C ARG A 445 -19.67 8.15 16.05
N ILE A 446 -18.39 8.44 15.71
CA ILE A 446 -18.05 9.66 14.98
C ILE A 446 -18.74 9.67 13.61
N SER A 447 -18.71 8.55 12.86
CA SER A 447 -19.40 8.44 11.57
C SER A 447 -20.89 8.73 11.68
N THR A 448 -21.54 8.26 12.74
CA THR A 448 -22.96 8.56 13.00
C THR A 448 -23.19 10.05 13.27
N CYS A 449 -22.28 10.70 14.03
CA CYS A 449 -22.42 12.13 14.35
C CYS A 449 -22.11 13.04 13.15
N THR A 450 -21.15 12.66 12.30
CA THR A 450 -20.67 13.50 11.18
C THR A 450 -21.29 13.14 9.84
N ASN A 451 -21.98 12.00 9.77
CA ASN A 451 -22.52 11.39 8.54
C ASN A 451 -21.43 11.08 7.49
N ASP A 452 -20.16 10.85 7.93
CA ASP A 452 -19.06 10.43 7.05
C ASP A 452 -18.59 9.01 7.45
N MET A 453 -18.84 8.04 6.57
CA MET A 453 -18.49 6.63 6.78
C MET A 453 -16.98 6.37 6.88
N ARG A 454 -16.14 7.35 6.48
CA ARG A 454 -14.68 7.23 6.49
C ARG A 454 -14.04 7.59 7.84
N GLU A 455 -14.80 8.05 8.82
CA GLU A 455 -14.27 8.54 10.10
C GLU A 455 -13.48 7.48 10.88
N THR A 456 -13.92 6.23 10.84
CA THR A 456 -13.15 5.13 11.45
C THR A 456 -11.77 5.00 10.80
N SER A 457 -11.69 5.02 9.49
CA SER A 457 -10.42 4.97 8.76
C SER A 457 -9.55 6.20 9.06
N PHE A 458 -10.14 7.40 9.09
CA PHE A 458 -9.42 8.63 9.44
C PHE A 458 -8.87 8.61 10.88
N LEU A 459 -9.62 8.03 11.82
CA LEU A 459 -9.14 7.88 13.21
C LEU A 459 -7.87 7.02 13.27
N PHE A 460 -7.87 5.85 12.64
CA PHE A 460 -6.70 4.97 12.58
C PHE A 460 -5.54 5.60 11.81
N GLN A 461 -5.79 6.29 10.70
CA GLN A 461 -4.75 7.02 9.96
C GLN A 461 -4.09 8.09 10.84
N ARG A 462 -4.85 8.88 11.60
CA ARG A 462 -4.30 9.90 12.51
C ARG A 462 -3.46 9.28 13.63
N LEU A 463 -3.93 8.18 14.22
CA LEU A 463 -3.17 7.45 15.24
C LEU A 463 -1.85 6.91 14.66
N SER A 464 -1.92 6.26 13.52
CA SER A 464 -0.75 5.70 12.82
C SER A 464 0.26 6.80 12.45
N LEU A 465 -0.19 7.92 11.86
CA LEU A 465 0.66 9.07 11.54
C LEU A 465 1.30 9.68 12.80
N THR A 466 0.55 9.77 13.90
CA THR A 466 1.08 10.28 15.16
C THR A 466 2.20 9.40 15.69
N ILE A 467 2.06 8.08 15.61
CA ILE A 467 3.11 7.13 15.99
C ILE A 467 4.37 7.38 15.15
N GLN A 468 4.25 7.44 13.81
CA GLN A 468 5.39 7.63 12.92
C GLN A 468 6.09 8.98 13.12
N ARG A 469 5.33 10.07 13.26
CA ARG A 469 5.88 11.39 13.56
C ARG A 469 6.76 11.38 14.82
N PHE A 470 6.27 10.78 15.88
CA PHE A 470 7.02 10.75 17.14
C PHE A 470 8.08 9.64 17.20
N ASN A 471 8.01 8.63 16.34
CA ASN A 471 9.14 7.74 16.10
C ASN A 471 10.32 8.52 15.51
N ALA A 472 10.07 9.37 14.50
CA ALA A 472 11.11 10.22 13.94
C ALA A 472 11.72 11.15 14.99
N VAL A 473 10.90 11.80 15.82
CA VAL A 473 11.38 12.60 16.95
C VAL A 473 12.24 11.78 17.92
N CYS A 474 11.86 10.53 18.18
CA CYS A 474 12.62 9.65 19.07
C CYS A 474 13.97 9.23 18.45
N VAL A 475 14.00 8.89 17.18
CA VAL A 475 15.25 8.54 16.46
C VAL A 475 16.17 9.75 16.42
N ASN A 476 15.68 10.92 16.01
CA ASN A 476 16.47 12.15 15.96
C ASN A 476 16.97 12.59 17.35
N GLY A 477 16.22 12.34 18.40
CA GLY A 477 16.64 12.60 19.78
C GLY A 477 17.78 11.71 20.29
N SER A 478 18.20 10.70 19.51
CA SER A 478 19.39 9.88 19.84
C SER A 478 20.72 10.53 19.42
N PHE A 479 20.69 11.55 18.57
CA PHE A 479 21.89 12.28 18.14
C PHE A 479 22.34 13.28 19.19
N CYS A 480 23.66 13.40 19.40
CA CYS A 480 24.26 14.50 20.14
C CYS A 480 24.45 15.66 19.17
N PHE A 481 23.63 16.69 19.24
CA PHE A 481 23.93 17.94 18.55
C PHE A 481 25.02 18.65 19.34
N ASN A 482 26.23 18.72 18.82
CA ASN A 482 27.23 19.66 19.30
C ASN A 482 26.72 21.06 18.95
N THR A 483 26.47 21.88 19.94
CA THR A 483 26.07 23.30 19.76
C THR A 483 27.11 24.14 19.02
N ALA A 484 28.29 23.59 18.74
CA ALA A 484 29.37 24.24 17.98
C ALA A 484 29.12 24.33 16.45
N ASP A 485 28.15 23.58 15.90
CA ASP A 485 27.90 23.56 14.45
C ASP A 485 26.89 24.63 14.00
N PHE A 486 26.35 25.46 14.90
CA PHE A 486 25.39 26.52 14.58
C PHE A 486 25.99 27.92 14.55
N ASP A 487 27.31 28.08 14.84
CA ASP A 487 28.02 29.35 14.85
C ASP A 487 29.02 29.52 13.68
N SER A 488 28.81 28.79 12.56
CA SER A 488 29.63 28.96 11.36
C SER A 488 28.84 29.44 10.16
#